data_88f3f9cdf56439b264527b7ab3988d8e
#
_entry.id   88f3f9cdf56439b264527b7ab3988d8e
#
_cell.length_a   1.000
_cell.length_b   1.000
_cell.length_c   1.000
_cell.angle_alpha   90.00
_cell.angle_beta   90.00
_cell.angle_gamma   90.00
#
_symmetry.space_group_name_H-M   'P 1'
#
loop_
_entity.id
_entity.type
_entity.pdbx_description
1 polymer ?
#
loop_
_entity_poly.entity_id
_entity_poly.type
_entity_poly.pdbx_seq_one_letter_code
_entity_poly.pdbx_strand_id
1 'polypeptide(L)'
;ERNLMMNRKLSILSQRTMRDKLLTFLAWQSHDKGTTTFTIPFNRDELADYLCVNRSALSREISKMVEDGLISSERNQFTLHEKTLSD
;
A
#
# COMPACT_ATOMS: atom_id res chain seq x y z
N GLU A 1 -12.36 -16.49 -6.15
CA GLU A 1 -11.22 -16.09 -5.35
C GLU A 1 -10.02 -15.67 -6.15
N ARG A 2 -9.58 -16.54 -7.05
CA ARG A 2 -8.48 -16.20 -7.94
C ARG A 2 -8.79 -14.96 -8.75
N ASN A 3 -10.01 -14.88 -9.26
CA ASN A 3 -10.42 -13.74 -10.09
C ASN A 3 -10.40 -12.45 -9.28
N LEU A 4 -10.81 -12.52 -8.02
CA LEU A 4 -10.81 -11.34 -7.16
C LEU A 4 -9.39 -10.85 -6.92
N MET A 5 -8.45 -11.75 -6.64
CA MET A 5 -7.06 -11.38 -6.41
C MET A 5 -6.42 -10.79 -7.66
N MET A 6 -6.69 -11.40 -8.81
CA MET A 6 -6.21 -10.88 -10.08
C MET A 6 -6.76 -9.51 -10.38
N ASN A 7 -8.06 -9.33 -10.15
CA ASN A 7 -8.71 -8.05 -10.41
C ASN A 7 -8.13 -6.96 -9.52
N ARG A 8 -7.85 -7.29 -8.26
CA ARG A 8 -7.23 -6.33 -7.34
C ARG A 8 -5.84 -5.94 -7.80
N LYS A 9 -5.04 -6.91 -8.22
CA LYS A 9 -3.69 -6.60 -8.68
C LYS A 9 -3.73 -5.75 -9.94
N LEU A 10 -4.61 -6.07 -10.87
CA LEU A 10 -4.78 -5.27 -12.09
C LEU A 10 -5.22 -3.85 -11.75
N SER A 11 -6.14 -3.72 -10.79
CA SER A 11 -6.60 -2.42 -10.36
C SER A 11 -5.46 -1.61 -9.74
N ILE A 12 -4.63 -2.24 -8.91
CA ILE A 12 -3.47 -1.58 -8.32
C ILE A 12 -2.51 -1.12 -9.41
N LEU A 13 -2.17 -2.02 -10.33
CA LEU A 13 -1.19 -1.72 -11.37
C LEU A 13 -1.70 -0.70 -12.37
N SER A 14 -3.01 -0.53 -12.48
CA SER A 14 -3.59 0.45 -13.40
C SER A 14 -3.53 1.88 -12.85
N GLN A 15 -3.18 2.04 -11.57
CA GLN A 15 -3.05 3.37 -10.99
C GLN A 15 -1.86 4.09 -11.63
N ARG A 16 -1.98 5.40 -11.74
CA ARG A 16 -0.99 6.21 -12.44
C ARG A 16 0.30 6.41 -11.67
N THR A 17 0.18 6.65 -10.37
CA THR A 17 1.33 7.00 -9.55
C THR A 17 1.65 5.87 -8.58
N MET A 18 2.91 5.87 -8.13
CA MET A 18 3.35 4.91 -7.12
C MET A 18 2.56 5.09 -5.83
N ARG A 19 2.28 6.35 -5.46
CA ARG A 19 1.50 6.65 -4.27
C ARG A 19 0.11 6.03 -4.36
N ASP A 20 -0.56 6.19 -5.50
CA ASP A 20 -1.89 5.64 -5.70
C ASP A 20 -1.87 4.11 -5.67
N LYS A 21 -0.86 3.51 -6.29
CA LYS A 21 -0.71 2.05 -6.25
C LYS A 21 -0.59 1.56 -4.80
N LEU A 22 0.26 2.20 -4.04
CA LEU A 22 0.48 1.80 -2.66
C LEU A 22 -0.76 2.03 -1.80
N LEU A 23 -1.40 3.19 -1.94
CA LEU A 23 -2.62 3.48 -1.18
C LEU A 23 -3.74 2.48 -1.49
N THR A 24 -3.90 2.13 -2.76
CA THR A 24 -4.91 1.16 -3.16
C THR A 24 -4.63 -0.20 -2.51
N PHE A 25 -3.37 -0.63 -2.55
CA PHE A 25 -2.98 -1.89 -1.92
C PHE A 25 -3.26 -1.86 -0.41
N LEU A 26 -2.83 -0.79 0.25
CA LEU A 26 -3.00 -0.68 1.70
C LEU A 26 -4.49 -0.59 2.09
N ALA A 27 -5.28 0.12 1.28
CA ALA A 27 -6.72 0.22 1.54
C ALA A 27 -7.37 -1.15 1.52
N TRP A 28 -6.99 -1.99 0.56
CA TRP A 28 -7.55 -3.34 0.49
C TRP A 28 -7.05 -4.23 1.61
N GLN A 29 -5.80 -4.07 2.04
CA GLN A 29 -5.31 -4.81 3.20
C GLN A 29 -6.10 -4.42 4.45
N SER A 30 -6.37 -3.14 4.62
CA SER A 30 -7.17 -2.64 5.74
C SER A 30 -8.57 -3.21 5.70
N HIS A 31 -9.19 -3.20 4.53
CA HIS A 31 -10.53 -3.73 4.35
C HIS A 31 -10.60 -5.22 4.70
N ASP A 32 -9.65 -5.99 4.16
CA ASP A 32 -9.66 -7.44 4.36
C ASP A 32 -9.44 -7.82 5.81
N LYS A 33 -8.63 -7.05 6.53
CA LYS A 33 -8.30 -7.34 7.92
C LYS A 33 -9.22 -6.63 8.91
N GLY A 34 -10.06 -5.74 8.41
CA GLY A 34 -11.02 -5.03 9.24
C GLY A 34 -10.38 -4.07 10.23
N THR A 35 -9.20 -3.55 9.93
CA THR A 35 -8.48 -2.65 10.83
C THR A 35 -7.61 -1.71 10.02
N THR A 36 -7.31 -0.54 10.58
CA THR A 36 -6.43 0.43 9.92
C THR A 36 -4.95 0.19 10.23
N THR A 37 -4.66 -0.65 11.22
CA THR A 37 -3.29 -1.05 11.53
C THR A 37 -3.13 -2.53 11.24
N PHE A 38 -2.19 -2.87 10.37
CA PHE A 38 -2.05 -4.25 9.92
C PHE A 38 -0.62 -4.53 9.47
N THR A 39 -0.28 -5.81 9.39
CA THR A 39 1.01 -6.28 8.89
C THR A 39 0.78 -6.85 7.51
N ILE A 40 1.62 -6.45 6.55
CA ILE A 40 1.53 -7.01 5.18
C ILE A 40 2.51 -8.19 5.06
N PRO A 41 2.23 -9.13 4.14
CA PRO A 41 3.08 -10.32 4.00
C PRO A 41 4.31 -10.09 3.12
N PHE A 42 4.74 -8.86 2.97
CA PHE A 42 5.86 -8.51 2.09
C PHE A 42 6.89 -7.68 2.83
N ASN A 43 8.18 -7.93 2.56
CA ASN A 43 9.21 -6.96 2.91
C ASN A 43 9.26 -5.90 1.80
N ARG A 44 10.19 -4.95 1.87
CA ARG A 44 10.23 -3.85 0.90
C ARG A 44 10.55 -4.33 -0.52
N ASP A 45 11.45 -5.31 -0.64
CA ASP A 45 11.77 -5.86 -1.96
C ASP A 45 10.56 -6.55 -2.58
N GLU A 46 9.87 -7.34 -1.77
CA GLU A 46 8.70 -8.07 -2.23
C GLU A 46 7.55 -7.13 -2.59
N LEU A 47 7.36 -6.09 -1.79
CA LEU A 47 6.32 -5.12 -2.06
C LEU A 47 6.61 -4.36 -3.37
N ALA A 48 7.87 -3.97 -3.58
CA ALA A 48 8.25 -3.28 -4.80
C ALA A 48 7.99 -4.17 -6.02
N ASP A 49 8.33 -5.46 -5.92
CA ASP A 49 8.06 -6.42 -6.98
C ASP A 49 6.57 -6.55 -7.25
N TYR A 50 5.78 -6.65 -6.19
CA TYR A 50 4.33 -6.78 -6.32
C TYR A 50 3.73 -5.57 -7.02
N LEU A 51 4.20 -4.38 -6.68
CA LEU A 51 3.70 -3.14 -7.25
C LEU A 51 4.38 -2.78 -8.58
N CYS A 52 5.39 -3.56 -8.98
CA CYS A 52 6.14 -3.32 -10.20
C CYS A 52 6.82 -1.95 -10.22
N VAL A 53 7.47 -1.62 -9.09
CA VAL A 53 8.16 -0.34 -8.95
C VAL A 53 9.56 -0.58 -8.41
N ASN A 54 10.39 0.46 -8.48
CA ASN A 54 11.76 0.41 -7.96
C ASN A 54 11.73 0.49 -6.43
N ARG A 55 12.50 -0.38 -5.77
CA ARG A 55 12.51 -0.44 -4.31
C ARG A 55 12.93 0.89 -3.66
N SER A 56 13.97 1.52 -4.20
CA SER A 56 14.45 2.79 -3.64
C SER A 56 13.40 3.88 -3.77
N ALA A 57 12.73 3.92 -4.92
CA ALA A 57 11.66 4.89 -5.15
C ALA A 57 10.49 4.63 -4.21
N LEU A 58 10.15 3.34 -4.00
CA LEU A 58 9.08 2.97 -3.09
C LEU A 58 9.38 3.43 -1.67
N SER A 59 10.61 3.20 -1.20
CA SER A 59 11.01 3.60 0.14
C SER A 59 10.90 5.11 0.32
N ARG A 60 11.32 5.87 -0.69
CA ARG A 60 11.19 7.33 -0.64
C ARG A 60 9.73 7.77 -0.61
N GLU A 61 8.89 7.11 -1.39
CA GLU A 61 7.47 7.44 -1.42
C GLU A 61 6.81 7.15 -0.08
N ILE A 62 7.14 6.02 0.54
CA ILE A 62 6.62 5.68 1.86
C ILE A 62 7.02 6.75 2.87
N SER A 63 8.29 7.18 2.85
CA SER A 63 8.74 8.23 3.76
C SER A 63 7.97 9.53 3.57
N LYS A 64 7.72 9.90 2.31
CA LYS A 64 6.94 11.11 2.02
C LYS A 64 5.52 10.99 2.52
N MET A 65 4.89 9.84 2.35
CA MET A 65 3.53 9.62 2.80
C MET A 65 3.45 9.66 4.32
N VAL A 66 4.47 9.16 5.01
CA VAL A 66 4.53 9.28 6.46
C VAL A 66 4.64 10.75 6.88
N GLU A 67 5.51 11.50 6.20
CA GLU A 67 5.67 12.93 6.49
C GLU A 67 4.37 13.70 6.24
N ASP A 68 3.64 13.32 5.21
CA ASP A 68 2.38 13.98 4.85
C ASP A 68 1.24 13.58 5.78
N GLY A 69 1.47 12.63 6.68
CA GLY A 69 0.45 12.20 7.63
C GLY A 69 -0.59 11.27 7.05
N LEU A 70 -0.29 10.65 5.92
CA LEU A 70 -1.24 9.72 5.28
C LEU A 70 -1.19 8.33 5.88
N ILE A 71 0.00 7.89 6.27
CA ILE A 71 0.19 6.55 6.83
C ILE A 71 1.27 6.60 7.91
N SER A 72 1.33 5.52 8.70
CA SER A 72 2.48 5.21 9.54
C SER A 72 3.06 3.91 9.02
N SER A 73 4.37 3.75 9.15
CA SER A 73 5.05 2.57 8.65
C SER A 73 6.17 2.17 9.59
N GLU A 74 6.18 0.89 9.96
CA GLU A 74 7.26 0.33 10.77
C GLU A 74 7.51 -1.08 10.26
N ARG A 75 8.62 -1.25 9.51
CA ARG A 75 8.92 -2.51 8.85
C ARG A 75 7.78 -2.87 7.92
N ASN A 76 7.13 -4.02 8.14
CA ASN A 76 6.00 -4.42 7.29
C ASN A 76 4.65 -4.18 7.96
N GLN A 77 4.63 -3.37 9.03
CA GLN A 77 3.38 -2.95 9.65
C GLN A 77 3.02 -1.55 9.16
N PHE A 78 1.77 -1.38 8.77
CA PHE A 78 1.28 -0.11 8.25
C PHE A 78 0.02 0.31 8.99
N THR A 79 -0.16 1.61 9.15
CA THR A 79 -1.38 2.20 9.68
C THR A 79 -1.88 3.23 8.71
N LEU A 80 -3.15 3.12 8.31
CA LEU A 80 -3.80 4.14 7.48
C LEU A 80 -4.39 5.18 8.40
N HIS A 81 -4.07 6.44 8.15
CA HIS A 81 -4.57 7.53 8.96
C HIS A 81 -5.93 7.99 8.44
N GLU A 82 -6.71 8.60 9.32
CA GLU A 82 -8.05 9.05 9.01
C GLU A 82 -8.08 9.97 7.79
N LYS A 83 -7.06 10.79 7.64
CA LYS A 83 -6.92 11.68 6.51
C LYS A 83 -6.96 10.94 5.18
N THR A 84 -6.36 9.75 5.13
CA THR A 84 -6.36 8.91 3.94
C THR A 84 -7.74 8.32 3.68
N LEU A 85 -8.44 7.97 4.74
CA LEU A 85 -9.72 7.28 4.65
C LEU A 85 -10.90 8.21 4.37
N SER A 86 -10.73 9.51 4.58
CA SER A 86 -11.83 10.46 4.45
C SER A 86 -12.13 10.88 3.02
N ASP A 87 -11.37 10.38 2.08
CA ASP A 87 -11.63 10.66 0.65
C ASP A 87 -12.59 9.63 0.04
#